data_cc84401f265e4b05e11db7dd1780e6e4
#
_entry.id   cc84401f265e4b05e11db7dd1780e6e4
#
_cell.length_a   1.000
_cell.length_b   1.000
_cell.length_c   1.000
_cell.angle_alpha   90.00
_cell.angle_beta   90.00
_cell.angle_gamma   90.00
#
_symmetry.space_group_name_H-M   'P 1'
#
loop_
_entity.id
_entity.type
_entity.pdbx_description
1 polymer ?
#
loop_
_entity_poly.entity_id
_entity_poly.type
_entity_poly.pdbx_seq_one_letter_code
_entity_poly.pdbx_strand_id
1 'polypeptide(L)'
;MGKTIRCKNMMYVQQVKHLPAKIADKDKMIAVIENELKPQRYAIILHDKDTNKDGTPEAPGYHVMLCFENARSIAATAKHLGDNPQYITKWNGDVNNGFAYLLHRTKAAKAKGKHQYDPSEVTANFDFAGLMQTIEANLVQAKVKAESGAYKIEDLLNAMYLGIMSKDEVEKRMTGAQYGRYRRQVEDVWAKRLRNLADEWRKEMIAQGKQLTVIWLYGEAGAGKTHMARTLAEKANQPYFMAGSSRDTFQNYSGEHTIILDEMRPKVMAYQDLLRILDPFSIRTGVNAPARYTDKALAADLIIVTSPYSPYEFWLEQFSTLVKYNFDVQKASFADQGEDDFDQLDRRIGVTIQLEQDFIYQMKSNEREVGHYEIVSMRTPNPYSGQNNPTSAPDSAKLFASLFT
;
A
#
# COMPACT_ATOMS: atom_id res chain seq x y z
N MET A 1 -8.99 -21.91 -9.15
CA MET A 1 -8.27 -22.28 -7.91
C MET A 1 -7.56 -21.02 -7.40
N GLY A 2 -7.98 -20.46 -6.28
CA GLY A 2 -7.38 -19.26 -5.72
C GLY A 2 -5.89 -19.47 -5.44
N LYS A 3 -5.06 -18.50 -5.83
CA LYS A 3 -3.60 -18.56 -5.64
C LYS A 3 -3.27 -18.56 -4.14
N THR A 4 -2.48 -19.51 -3.71
CA THR A 4 -2.07 -19.71 -2.33
C THR A 4 -1.02 -18.66 -1.94
N ILE A 5 -1.35 -17.74 -1.04
CA ILE A 5 -0.41 -16.75 -0.49
C ILE A 5 0.69 -17.48 0.29
N ARG A 6 1.96 -17.20 -0.04
CA ARG A 6 3.14 -17.74 0.66
C ARG A 6 3.96 -16.60 1.25
N CYS A 7 4.44 -16.77 2.49
CA CYS A 7 5.32 -15.80 3.16
C CYS A 7 6.22 -16.48 4.18
N LYS A 8 7.34 -15.81 4.52
CA LYS A 8 8.26 -16.30 5.57
C LYS A 8 7.75 -15.95 6.96
N ASN A 9 7.14 -14.78 7.11
CA ASN A 9 6.69 -14.25 8.39
C ASN A 9 5.18 -14.08 8.37
N MET A 10 4.51 -14.55 9.39
CA MET A 10 3.07 -14.45 9.51
C MET A 10 2.61 -14.34 10.96
N MET A 11 1.49 -13.67 11.17
CA MET A 11 0.85 -13.52 12.48
C MET A 11 -0.46 -14.28 12.47
N TYR A 12 -0.59 -15.26 13.37
CA TYR A 12 -1.87 -15.91 13.65
C TYR A 12 -2.53 -15.22 14.83
N VAL A 13 -3.81 -14.90 14.71
CA VAL A 13 -4.61 -14.25 15.76
C VAL A 13 -5.95 -14.95 15.88
N GLN A 14 -6.29 -15.43 17.06
CA GLN A 14 -7.59 -16.07 17.32
C GLN A 14 -8.06 -15.83 18.75
N GLN A 15 -9.34 -15.55 18.94
CA GLN A 15 -9.95 -15.46 20.26
C GLN A 15 -9.98 -16.83 20.93
N VAL A 16 -9.74 -16.87 22.25
CA VAL A 16 -9.70 -18.11 23.04
C VAL A 16 -10.97 -18.95 22.84
N LYS A 17 -12.13 -18.32 22.83
CA LYS A 17 -13.43 -19.00 22.66
C LYS A 17 -13.65 -19.64 21.28
N HIS A 18 -12.82 -19.27 20.30
CA HIS A 18 -12.93 -19.75 18.92
C HIS A 18 -11.74 -20.63 18.50
N LEU A 19 -10.88 -21.00 19.46
CA LEU A 19 -9.74 -21.89 19.17
C LEU A 19 -10.23 -23.25 18.68
N PRO A 20 -9.65 -23.77 17.59
CA PRO A 20 -9.92 -25.14 17.15
C PRO A 20 -9.51 -26.17 18.21
N ALA A 21 -10.20 -27.30 18.25
CA ALA A 21 -9.92 -28.38 19.20
C ALA A 21 -8.46 -28.86 19.20
N LYS A 22 -7.80 -28.77 18.03
CA LYS A 22 -6.40 -29.16 17.84
C LYS A 22 -5.41 -28.25 18.60
N ILE A 23 -5.76 -27.01 18.81
CA ILE A 23 -4.95 -25.98 19.48
C ILE A 23 -5.79 -25.28 20.58
N ALA A 24 -6.62 -26.03 21.27
CA ALA A 24 -7.60 -25.54 22.24
C ALA A 24 -6.99 -24.79 23.44
N ASP A 25 -5.71 -24.98 23.69
CA ASP A 25 -4.92 -24.32 24.73
C ASP A 25 -3.50 -24.02 24.23
N LYS A 26 -2.74 -23.25 25.02
CA LYS A 26 -1.39 -22.84 24.68
C LYS A 26 -0.43 -24.03 24.45
N ASP A 27 -0.53 -25.05 25.25
CA ASP A 27 0.40 -26.22 25.22
C ASP A 27 0.16 -27.02 23.92
N LYS A 28 -1.09 -27.28 23.58
CA LYS A 28 -1.45 -27.92 22.30
C LYS A 28 -1.02 -27.07 21.11
N MET A 29 -1.17 -25.73 21.20
CA MET A 29 -0.73 -24.82 20.16
C MET A 29 0.79 -24.91 19.96
N ILE A 30 1.57 -24.90 21.04
CA ILE A 30 3.03 -25.08 21.00
C ILE A 30 3.37 -26.44 20.39
N ALA A 31 2.72 -27.52 20.80
CA ALA A 31 2.96 -28.85 20.26
C ALA A 31 2.76 -28.91 18.73
N VAL A 32 1.72 -28.28 18.20
CA VAL A 32 1.49 -28.20 16.74
C VAL A 32 2.56 -27.34 16.06
N ILE A 33 2.93 -26.22 16.66
CA ILE A 33 3.93 -25.32 16.12
C ILE A 33 5.30 -26.04 16.03
N GLU A 34 5.72 -26.71 17.08
CA GLU A 34 7.03 -27.35 17.16
C GLU A 34 7.12 -28.65 16.36
N ASN A 35 6.07 -29.47 16.39
CA ASN A 35 6.12 -30.78 15.77
C ASN A 35 5.70 -30.77 14.29
N GLU A 36 4.75 -29.90 13.89
CA GLU A 36 4.19 -29.91 12.54
C GLU A 36 4.65 -28.70 11.71
N LEU A 37 4.59 -27.49 12.27
CA LEU A 37 4.95 -26.27 11.53
C LEU A 37 6.46 -26.03 11.49
N LYS A 38 7.18 -26.27 12.55
CA LYS A 38 8.65 -26.15 12.70
C LYS A 38 9.18 -24.80 12.17
N PRO A 39 8.69 -23.65 12.67
CA PRO A 39 9.26 -22.38 12.31
C PRO A 39 10.66 -22.23 12.89
N GLN A 40 11.51 -21.42 12.24
CA GLN A 40 12.82 -21.06 12.76
C GLN A 40 12.71 -20.32 14.10
N ARG A 41 11.74 -19.39 14.20
CA ARG A 41 11.40 -18.67 15.42
C ARG A 41 9.88 -18.56 15.55
N TYR A 42 9.39 -18.67 16.76
CA TYR A 42 8.01 -18.31 17.10
C TYR A 42 7.93 -17.64 18.45
N ALA A 43 6.89 -16.84 18.64
CA ALA A 43 6.53 -16.24 19.91
C ALA A 43 5.00 -16.18 20.05
N ILE A 44 4.50 -16.53 21.22
CA ILE A 44 3.07 -16.65 21.56
C ILE A 44 2.78 -15.79 22.78
N ILE A 45 1.69 -15.01 22.72
CA ILE A 45 1.16 -14.28 23.86
C ILE A 45 -0.37 -14.39 23.93
N LEU A 46 -0.92 -14.35 25.11
CA LEU A 46 -2.35 -14.15 25.35
C LEU A 46 -2.61 -12.67 25.60
N HIS A 47 -3.41 -12.03 24.76
CA HIS A 47 -3.93 -10.69 25.03
C HIS A 47 -5.27 -10.82 25.77
N ASP A 48 -5.27 -10.56 27.07
CA ASP A 48 -6.41 -10.67 27.97
C ASP A 48 -6.64 -9.41 28.83
N LYS A 49 -5.79 -8.38 28.64
CA LYS A 49 -5.81 -7.14 29.43
C LYS A 49 -6.20 -5.92 28.61
N ASP A 50 -6.59 -6.12 27.35
CA ASP A 50 -7.01 -5.03 26.47
C ASP A 50 -8.44 -4.59 26.74
N THR A 51 -8.72 -3.31 26.49
CA THR A 51 -10.04 -2.72 26.63
C THR A 51 -10.49 -2.05 25.33
N ASN A 52 -11.78 -2.12 25.06
CA ASN A 52 -12.45 -1.39 24.00
C ASN A 52 -12.45 0.13 24.29
N LYS A 53 -12.83 0.95 23.31
CA LYS A 53 -12.93 2.40 23.48
C LYS A 53 -13.94 2.86 24.54
N ASP A 54 -14.93 2.01 24.84
CA ASP A 54 -15.95 2.22 25.87
C ASP A 54 -15.52 1.75 27.27
N GLY A 55 -14.27 1.25 27.42
CA GLY A 55 -13.74 0.73 28.68
C GLY A 55 -14.10 -0.72 28.99
N THR A 56 -14.90 -1.39 28.16
CA THR A 56 -15.21 -2.82 28.35
C THR A 56 -14.01 -3.70 27.98
N PRO A 57 -13.78 -4.84 28.66
CA PRO A 57 -12.72 -5.78 28.29
C PRO A 57 -12.88 -6.30 26.86
N GLU A 58 -11.78 -6.35 26.11
CA GLU A 58 -11.76 -7.07 24.83
C GLU A 58 -11.77 -8.59 25.10
N ALA A 59 -12.32 -9.35 24.17
CA ALA A 59 -12.30 -10.80 24.27
C ALA A 59 -10.86 -11.33 24.19
N PRO A 60 -10.41 -12.17 25.14
CA PRO A 60 -9.04 -12.66 25.15
C PRO A 60 -8.71 -13.45 23.89
N GLY A 61 -7.51 -13.26 23.37
CA GLY A 61 -7.04 -13.90 22.14
C GLY A 61 -5.54 -14.18 22.13
N TYR A 62 -5.16 -15.29 21.49
CA TYR A 62 -3.76 -15.58 21.25
C TYR A 62 -3.26 -14.84 20.00
N HIS A 63 -2.08 -14.25 20.13
CA HIS A 63 -1.28 -13.68 19.05
C HIS A 63 0.00 -14.49 18.93
N VAL A 64 0.25 -15.00 17.72
CA VAL A 64 1.38 -15.88 17.46
C VAL A 64 2.16 -15.38 16.26
N MET A 65 3.40 -14.96 16.48
CA MET A 65 4.31 -14.63 15.41
C MET A 65 5.09 -15.87 15.00
N LEU A 66 5.03 -16.23 13.71
CA LEU A 66 5.71 -17.37 13.11
C LEU A 66 6.71 -16.87 12.05
N CYS A 67 7.97 -17.28 12.18
CA CYS A 67 9.03 -16.94 11.25
C CYS A 67 9.66 -18.22 10.68
N PHE A 68 9.53 -18.43 9.37
CA PHE A 68 10.03 -19.62 8.68
C PHE A 68 11.31 -19.28 7.91
N GLU A 69 12.19 -20.25 7.75
CA GLU A 69 13.35 -20.13 6.89
C GLU A 69 12.96 -19.93 5.43
N ASN A 70 11.96 -20.67 4.97
CA ASN A 70 11.44 -20.61 3.61
C ASN A 70 9.95 -20.20 3.62
N ALA A 71 9.51 -19.50 2.56
CA ALA A 71 8.12 -19.07 2.45
C ALA A 71 7.15 -20.25 2.49
N ARG A 72 6.14 -20.18 3.36
CA ARG A 72 5.07 -21.16 3.51
C ARG A 72 3.74 -20.61 3.07
N SER A 73 2.86 -21.50 2.66
CA SER A 73 1.48 -21.19 2.33
C SER A 73 0.67 -20.88 3.60
N ILE A 74 -0.03 -19.74 3.62
CA ILE A 74 -0.96 -19.39 4.69
C ILE A 74 -2.03 -20.47 4.84
N ALA A 75 -2.61 -20.97 3.75
CA ALA A 75 -3.61 -22.01 3.77
C ALA A 75 -3.08 -23.34 4.36
N ALA A 76 -1.83 -23.72 4.01
CA ALA A 76 -1.21 -24.90 4.59
C ALA A 76 -0.92 -24.73 6.10
N THR A 77 -0.45 -23.55 6.50
CA THR A 77 -0.22 -23.24 7.93
C THR A 77 -1.53 -23.28 8.72
N ALA A 78 -2.60 -22.68 8.20
CA ALA A 78 -3.93 -22.73 8.80
C ALA A 78 -4.44 -24.18 8.95
N LYS A 79 -4.25 -25.01 7.92
CA LYS A 79 -4.62 -26.43 7.96
C LYS A 79 -3.89 -27.19 9.09
N HIS A 80 -2.60 -26.91 9.31
CA HIS A 80 -1.85 -27.52 10.43
C HIS A 80 -2.39 -27.06 11.78
N LEU A 81 -2.78 -25.79 11.92
CA LEU A 81 -3.43 -25.28 13.13
C LEU A 81 -4.87 -25.78 13.29
N GLY A 82 -5.48 -26.36 12.24
CA GLY A 82 -6.86 -26.77 12.24
C GLY A 82 -7.84 -25.60 12.14
N ASP A 83 -7.40 -24.44 11.64
CA ASP A 83 -8.16 -23.20 11.61
C ASP A 83 -8.29 -22.62 10.18
N ASN A 84 -9.03 -21.54 10.06
CA ASN A 84 -9.27 -20.88 8.79
C ASN A 84 -8.10 -19.93 8.40
N PRO A 85 -7.68 -19.88 7.15
CA PRO A 85 -6.62 -18.97 6.66
C PRO A 85 -6.84 -17.49 6.98
N GLN A 86 -8.07 -17.03 7.14
CA GLN A 86 -8.40 -15.64 7.48
C GLN A 86 -7.81 -15.15 8.81
N TYR A 87 -7.49 -16.06 9.73
CA TYR A 87 -6.88 -15.74 11.01
C TYR A 87 -5.35 -15.65 10.97
N ILE A 88 -4.77 -15.86 9.78
CA ILE A 88 -3.35 -15.71 9.54
C ILE A 88 -3.10 -14.54 8.60
N THR A 89 -2.42 -13.53 9.10
CA THR A 89 -2.01 -12.37 8.31
C THR A 89 -0.53 -12.48 7.95
N LYS A 90 -0.20 -12.25 6.68
CA LYS A 90 1.18 -12.07 6.25
C LYS A 90 1.79 -10.88 7.00
N TRP A 91 2.97 -11.07 7.58
CA TRP A 91 3.69 -9.96 8.19
C TRP A 91 4.58 -9.27 7.17
N ASN A 92 4.23 -8.02 6.82
CA ASN A 92 4.88 -7.22 5.78
C ASN A 92 5.85 -6.18 6.33
N GLY A 93 6.47 -6.40 7.46
CA GLY A 93 7.41 -5.47 8.08
C GLY A 93 8.63 -6.16 8.64
N ASP A 94 9.49 -5.39 9.28
CA ASP A 94 10.59 -5.95 10.07
C ASP A 94 10.00 -6.93 11.10
N VAL A 95 10.60 -8.10 11.17
CA VAL A 95 10.23 -9.17 12.12
C VAL A 95 10.28 -8.68 13.57
N ASN A 96 11.23 -7.79 13.89
CA ASN A 96 11.34 -7.19 15.22
C ASN A 96 10.11 -6.32 15.58
N ASN A 97 9.50 -5.66 14.59
CA ASN A 97 8.22 -4.98 14.79
C ASN A 97 7.08 -5.97 15.07
N GLY A 98 7.13 -7.18 14.48
CA GLY A 98 6.19 -8.25 14.76
C GLY A 98 6.30 -8.72 16.21
N PHE A 99 7.51 -8.90 16.71
CA PHE A 99 7.74 -9.24 18.11
C PHE A 99 7.37 -8.09 19.06
N ALA A 100 7.71 -6.84 18.72
CA ALA A 100 7.29 -5.67 19.50
C ALA A 100 5.76 -5.47 19.51
N TYR A 101 5.07 -5.90 18.45
CA TYR A 101 3.60 -5.88 18.38
C TYR A 101 2.96 -6.83 19.40
N LEU A 102 3.56 -7.98 19.67
CA LEU A 102 3.06 -8.91 20.69
C LEU A 102 2.95 -8.27 22.07
N LEU A 103 3.85 -7.34 22.40
CA LEU A 103 3.83 -6.57 23.65
C LEU A 103 3.09 -5.23 23.54
N HIS A 104 2.45 -4.93 22.39
CA HIS A 104 1.88 -3.62 22.06
C HIS A 104 2.86 -2.45 22.12
N ARG A 105 4.17 -2.70 21.96
CA ARG A 105 5.21 -1.66 22.02
C ARG A 105 5.41 -0.88 20.73
N THR A 106 4.64 -1.20 19.68
CA THR A 106 4.63 -0.42 18.43
C THR A 106 3.97 0.95 18.64
N LYS A 107 4.40 1.98 17.84
CA LYS A 107 3.81 3.32 17.90
C LYS A 107 2.28 3.29 17.73
N ALA A 108 1.78 2.47 16.81
CA ALA A 108 0.35 2.37 16.53
C ALA A 108 -0.44 1.78 17.72
N ALA A 109 0.10 0.76 18.41
CA ALA A 109 -0.55 0.17 19.57
C ALA A 109 -0.55 1.14 20.76
N LYS A 110 0.58 1.86 20.99
CA LYS A 110 0.68 2.89 22.04
C LYS A 110 -0.29 4.04 21.80
N ALA A 111 -0.42 4.50 20.56
CA ALA A 111 -1.36 5.58 20.20
C ALA A 111 -2.82 5.18 20.40
N LYS A 112 -3.15 3.88 20.33
CA LYS A 112 -4.48 3.33 20.60
C LYS A 112 -4.74 3.05 22.08
N GLY A 113 -3.78 3.33 22.97
CA GLY A 113 -3.90 3.09 24.42
C GLY A 113 -3.96 1.60 24.79
N LYS A 114 -3.44 0.69 23.93
CA LYS A 114 -3.42 -0.73 24.21
C LYS A 114 -2.56 -1.08 25.42
N HIS A 115 -2.96 -2.08 26.19
CA HIS A 115 -2.19 -2.56 27.34
C HIS A 115 -0.77 -2.97 26.93
N GLN A 116 0.23 -2.55 27.71
CA GLN A 116 1.62 -2.91 27.45
C GLN A 116 1.98 -4.16 28.23
N TYR A 117 2.17 -5.28 27.53
CA TYR A 117 2.49 -6.58 28.12
C TYR A 117 3.97 -6.67 28.51
N ASP A 118 4.26 -7.50 29.55
CA ASP A 118 5.63 -7.80 29.96
C ASP A 118 6.24 -8.88 29.06
N PRO A 119 7.55 -8.82 28.71
CA PRO A 119 8.22 -9.87 27.93
C PRO A 119 8.12 -11.27 28.55
N SER A 120 8.00 -11.40 29.87
CA SER A 120 7.83 -12.67 30.57
C SER A 120 6.47 -13.35 30.30
N GLU A 121 5.48 -12.62 29.77
CA GLU A 121 4.17 -13.15 29.37
C GLU A 121 4.24 -13.86 28.00
N VAL A 122 5.34 -13.72 27.28
CA VAL A 122 5.56 -14.33 25.96
C VAL A 122 6.25 -15.67 26.10
N THR A 123 5.71 -16.69 25.44
CA THR A 123 6.38 -17.97 25.25
C THR A 123 7.01 -18.01 23.86
N ALA A 124 8.31 -18.28 23.78
CA ALA A 124 9.05 -18.33 22.52
C ALA A 124 10.10 -19.43 22.52
N ASN A 125 10.55 -19.86 21.33
CA ASN A 125 11.66 -20.82 21.18
C ASN A 125 13.05 -20.17 21.12
N PHE A 126 13.15 -18.90 21.50
CA PHE A 126 14.41 -18.13 21.58
C PHE A 126 14.34 -17.16 22.76
N ASP A 127 15.46 -16.52 23.11
CA ASP A 127 15.50 -15.48 24.15
C ASP A 127 14.73 -14.21 23.69
N PHE A 128 13.43 -14.24 23.91
CA PHE A 128 12.55 -13.12 23.54
C PHE A 128 12.79 -11.87 24.41
N ALA A 129 13.05 -12.06 25.69
CA ALA A 129 13.31 -10.95 26.62
C ALA A 129 14.62 -10.22 26.26
N GLY A 130 15.69 -10.96 25.97
CA GLY A 130 16.96 -10.42 25.52
C GLY A 130 16.84 -9.71 24.17
N LEU A 131 16.04 -10.25 23.23
CA LEU A 131 15.74 -9.57 21.98
C LEU A 131 15.04 -8.22 22.24
N MET A 132 14.02 -8.21 23.10
CA MET A 132 13.27 -6.97 23.43
C MET A 132 14.15 -5.94 24.13
N GLN A 133 15.01 -6.37 25.06
CA GLN A 133 16.01 -5.50 25.70
C GLN A 133 16.95 -4.89 24.66
N THR A 134 17.40 -5.67 23.69
CA THR A 134 18.26 -5.17 22.62
C THR A 134 17.54 -4.14 21.75
N ILE A 135 16.27 -4.40 21.38
CA ILE A 135 15.45 -3.45 20.62
C ILE A 135 15.26 -2.14 21.43
N GLU A 136 14.96 -2.23 22.72
CA GLU A 136 14.77 -1.07 23.60
C GLU A 136 16.06 -0.32 23.86
N ALA A 137 17.16 -1.00 24.11
CA ALA A 137 18.46 -0.38 24.28
C ALA A 137 18.89 0.39 23.02
N ASN A 138 18.63 -0.17 21.83
CA ASN A 138 18.87 0.54 20.58
C ASN A 138 17.98 1.78 20.42
N LEU A 139 16.71 1.69 20.84
CA LEU A 139 15.79 2.82 20.83
C LEU A 139 16.18 3.90 21.86
N VAL A 140 16.65 3.49 23.06
CA VAL A 140 17.14 4.41 24.11
C VAL A 140 18.45 5.06 23.69
N GLN A 141 19.40 4.32 23.16
CA GLN A 141 20.63 4.88 22.59
C GLN A 141 20.36 5.86 21.47
N ALA A 142 19.38 5.54 20.60
CA ALA A 142 18.91 6.43 19.57
C ALA A 142 18.30 7.72 20.16
N LYS A 143 17.51 7.62 21.23
CA LYS A 143 16.94 8.79 21.94
C LYS A 143 18.00 9.63 22.64
N VAL A 144 18.87 9.02 23.42
CA VAL A 144 19.94 9.72 24.16
C VAL A 144 20.89 10.45 23.21
N LYS A 145 21.25 9.82 22.09
CA LYS A 145 22.00 10.50 21.03
C LYS A 145 21.23 11.66 20.39
N ALA A 146 19.87 11.56 20.27
CA ALA A 146 19.02 12.64 19.76
C ALA A 146 19.01 13.87 20.65
N GLU A 147 18.88 13.66 21.94
CA GLU A 147 18.82 14.72 22.95
C GLU A 147 20.17 15.43 23.11
N SER A 148 21.29 14.75 22.84
CA SER A 148 22.63 15.33 22.93
C SER A 148 23.12 16.06 21.67
N GLY A 149 22.32 16.10 20.59
CA GLY A 149 22.70 16.75 19.32
C GLY A 149 23.88 16.11 18.59
N ALA A 150 24.29 14.92 19.00
CA ALA A 150 25.54 14.26 18.60
C ALA A 150 25.36 13.04 17.69
N TYR A 151 24.31 13.01 16.85
CA TYR A 151 24.23 11.95 15.85
C TYR A 151 25.33 12.11 14.81
N LYS A 152 26.10 11.05 14.60
CA LYS A 152 26.92 10.94 13.41
C LYS A 152 25.98 10.70 12.23
N ILE A 153 26.23 11.36 11.13
CA ILE A 153 25.39 11.22 9.92
C ILE A 153 25.35 9.78 9.45
N GLU A 154 26.44 9.04 9.57
CA GLU A 154 26.55 7.62 9.18
C GLU A 154 25.55 6.75 9.96
N ASP A 155 25.35 7.02 11.26
CA ASP A 155 24.40 6.27 12.10
C ASP A 155 22.96 6.54 11.66
N LEU A 156 22.64 7.80 11.31
CA LEU A 156 21.33 8.18 10.79
C LEU A 156 21.04 7.53 9.43
N LEU A 157 22.00 7.57 8.52
CA LEU A 157 21.86 6.97 7.20
C LEU A 157 21.73 5.45 7.28
N ASN A 158 22.51 4.79 8.15
CA ASN A 158 22.39 3.36 8.38
C ASN A 158 21.05 2.98 9.01
N ALA A 159 20.56 3.75 9.99
CA ALA A 159 19.26 3.54 10.61
C ALA A 159 18.13 3.66 9.58
N MET A 160 18.24 4.61 8.66
CA MET A 160 17.29 4.78 7.57
C MET A 160 17.36 3.62 6.57
N TYR A 161 18.57 3.23 6.15
CA TYR A 161 18.79 2.13 5.22
C TYR A 161 18.22 0.81 5.75
N LEU A 162 18.41 0.54 7.05
CA LEU A 162 17.89 -0.64 7.73
C LEU A 162 16.38 -0.55 8.06
N GLY A 163 15.76 0.63 7.92
CA GLY A 163 14.34 0.85 8.23
C GLY A 163 14.01 1.02 9.69
N ILE A 164 15.00 1.28 10.48
CA ILE A 164 14.86 1.61 11.90
C ILE A 164 14.25 3.01 12.05
N MET A 165 14.58 3.91 11.12
CA MET A 165 14.06 5.27 11.04
C MET A 165 13.48 5.55 9.66
N SER A 166 12.39 6.31 9.62
CA SER A 166 11.89 6.91 8.38
C SER A 166 12.79 8.06 7.92
N LYS A 167 12.68 8.46 6.65
CA LYS A 167 13.38 9.63 6.11
C LYS A 167 13.07 10.87 6.93
N ASP A 168 11.80 11.13 7.23
CA ASP A 168 11.35 12.26 8.04
C ASP A 168 11.95 12.26 9.45
N GLU A 169 12.07 11.09 10.06
CA GLU A 169 12.67 10.96 11.38
C GLU A 169 14.17 11.27 11.36
N VAL A 170 14.86 10.88 10.29
CA VAL A 170 16.28 11.21 10.08
C VAL A 170 16.44 12.72 9.87
N GLU A 171 15.67 13.31 8.96
CA GLU A 171 15.73 14.74 8.67
C GLU A 171 15.43 15.61 9.92
N LYS A 172 14.46 15.23 10.73
CA LYS A 172 14.14 15.91 12.01
C LYS A 172 15.26 15.83 13.05
N ARG A 173 16.13 14.81 12.97
CA ARG A 173 17.25 14.64 13.88
C ARG A 173 18.53 15.31 13.40
N MET A 174 18.58 15.73 12.16
CA MET A 174 19.70 16.48 11.60
C MET A 174 19.68 17.94 12.07
N THR A 175 20.85 18.47 12.40
CA THR A 175 21.00 19.92 12.53
C THR A 175 20.84 20.59 11.17
N GLY A 176 20.50 21.89 11.13
CA GLY A 176 20.40 22.63 9.87
C GLY A 176 21.68 22.56 9.03
N ALA A 177 22.86 22.57 9.67
CA ALA A 177 24.16 22.42 8.99
C ALA A 177 24.34 21.02 8.40
N GLN A 178 23.93 19.96 9.14
CA GLN A 178 23.95 18.59 8.62
C GLN A 178 22.97 18.44 7.45
N TYR A 179 21.76 18.94 7.57
CA TYR A 179 20.77 18.90 6.50
C TYR A 179 21.30 19.57 5.21
N GLY A 180 21.84 20.80 5.32
CA GLY A 180 22.43 21.52 4.21
C GLY A 180 23.55 20.75 3.49
N ARG A 181 24.40 20.04 4.28
CA ARG A 181 25.56 19.27 3.75
C ARG A 181 25.18 17.88 3.22
N TYR A 182 24.26 17.18 3.89
CA TYR A 182 24.05 15.74 3.67
C TYR A 182 22.68 15.38 3.05
N ARG A 183 21.81 16.36 2.80
CA ARG A 183 20.47 16.11 2.24
C ARG A 183 20.49 15.20 0.99
N ARG A 184 21.50 15.36 0.13
CA ARG A 184 21.64 14.55 -1.08
C ARG A 184 21.95 13.08 -0.75
N GLN A 185 22.80 12.85 0.24
CA GLN A 185 23.08 11.50 0.71
C GLN A 185 21.86 10.84 1.36
N VAL A 186 21.05 11.61 2.08
CA VAL A 186 19.76 11.14 2.62
C VAL A 186 18.83 10.69 1.50
N GLU A 187 18.70 11.50 0.43
CA GLU A 187 17.90 11.13 -0.73
C GLU A 187 18.43 9.88 -1.44
N ASP A 188 19.72 9.78 -1.65
CA ASP A 188 20.37 8.64 -2.34
C ASP A 188 20.19 7.34 -1.56
N VAL A 189 20.41 7.37 -0.23
CA VAL A 189 20.23 6.20 0.65
C VAL A 189 18.75 5.82 0.73
N TRP A 190 17.84 6.79 0.83
CA TRP A 190 16.40 6.55 0.83
C TRP A 190 15.93 5.93 -0.49
N ALA A 191 16.38 6.46 -1.62
CA ALA A 191 16.06 5.92 -2.93
C ALA A 191 16.56 4.48 -3.09
N LYS A 192 17.76 4.17 -2.58
CA LYS A 192 18.29 2.79 -2.57
C LYS A 192 17.45 1.86 -1.71
N ARG A 193 17.02 2.31 -0.53
CA ARG A 193 16.13 1.54 0.32
C ARG A 193 14.79 1.25 -0.35
N LEU A 194 14.16 2.27 -0.92
CA LEU A 194 12.87 2.11 -1.64
C LEU A 194 13.01 1.11 -2.79
N ARG A 195 14.12 1.17 -3.53
CA ARG A 195 14.40 0.21 -4.62
C ARG A 195 14.50 -1.21 -4.09
N ASN A 196 15.22 -1.44 -3.00
CA ASN A 196 15.33 -2.76 -2.38
C ASN A 196 13.96 -3.29 -1.93
N LEU A 197 13.15 -2.44 -1.28
CA LEU A 197 11.80 -2.79 -0.83
C LEU A 197 10.88 -3.09 -2.03
N ALA A 198 10.97 -2.29 -3.09
CA ALA A 198 10.21 -2.53 -4.32
C ALA A 198 10.61 -3.87 -4.99
N ASP A 199 11.91 -4.20 -5.01
CA ASP A 199 12.41 -5.45 -5.56
C ASP A 199 11.92 -6.67 -4.77
N GLU A 200 11.91 -6.58 -3.43
CA GLU A 200 11.40 -7.65 -2.56
C GLU A 200 9.89 -7.82 -2.74
N TRP A 201 9.15 -6.73 -2.71
CA TRP A 201 7.70 -6.73 -2.91
C TRP A 201 7.32 -7.30 -4.29
N ARG A 202 8.03 -6.89 -5.36
CA ARG A 202 7.77 -7.42 -6.71
C ARG A 202 7.99 -8.93 -6.79
N LYS A 203 9.04 -9.46 -6.18
CA LYS A 203 9.26 -10.91 -6.13
C LYS A 203 8.06 -11.66 -5.52
N GLU A 204 7.48 -11.09 -4.46
CA GLU A 204 6.31 -11.66 -3.83
C GLU A 204 5.07 -11.58 -4.72
N MET A 205 4.85 -10.42 -5.36
CA MET A 205 3.71 -10.22 -6.26
C MET A 205 3.80 -11.10 -7.51
N ILE A 206 4.99 -11.26 -8.07
CA ILE A 206 5.24 -12.19 -9.20
C ILE A 206 4.93 -13.63 -8.79
N ALA A 207 5.37 -14.06 -7.60
CA ALA A 207 5.09 -15.40 -7.08
C ALA A 207 3.57 -15.63 -6.89
N GLN A 208 2.81 -14.58 -6.56
CA GLN A 208 1.35 -14.61 -6.45
C GLN A 208 0.66 -14.44 -7.82
N GLY A 209 1.41 -14.13 -8.88
CA GLY A 209 0.92 -13.84 -10.24
C GLY A 209 0.03 -12.61 -10.30
N LYS A 210 0.22 -11.65 -9.41
CA LYS A 210 -0.50 -10.37 -9.44
C LYS A 210 -0.05 -9.52 -10.61
N GLN A 211 -0.99 -8.73 -11.11
CA GLN A 211 -0.78 -7.69 -12.11
C GLN A 211 -1.24 -6.36 -11.53
N LEU A 212 -0.76 -5.28 -12.09
CA LEU A 212 -1.23 -3.94 -11.76
C LEU A 212 -2.68 -3.78 -12.20
N THR A 213 -3.52 -3.28 -11.31
CA THR A 213 -4.88 -2.84 -11.62
C THR A 213 -4.90 -1.34 -11.78
N VAL A 214 -5.47 -0.85 -12.87
CA VAL A 214 -5.65 0.58 -13.15
C VAL A 214 -7.13 0.91 -13.17
N ILE A 215 -7.53 1.90 -12.38
CA ILE A 215 -8.88 2.45 -12.35
C ILE A 215 -8.83 3.89 -12.87
N TRP A 216 -9.63 4.21 -13.86
CA TRP A 216 -9.74 5.56 -14.43
C TRP A 216 -11.09 6.18 -14.05
N LEU A 217 -11.05 7.23 -13.22
CA LEU A 217 -12.21 7.99 -12.78
C LEU A 217 -12.27 9.31 -13.55
N TYR A 218 -13.34 9.53 -14.30
CA TYR A 218 -13.48 10.76 -15.05
C TYR A 218 -14.86 11.39 -14.89
N GLY A 219 -15.00 12.66 -15.28
CA GLY A 219 -16.24 13.41 -15.24
C GLY A 219 -16.07 14.86 -14.81
N GLU A 220 -17.16 15.56 -14.62
CA GLU A 220 -17.22 16.98 -14.35
C GLU A 220 -16.51 17.41 -13.06
N ALA A 221 -16.16 18.70 -12.98
CA ALA A 221 -15.67 19.29 -11.73
C ALA A 221 -16.74 19.18 -10.62
N GLY A 222 -16.31 18.83 -9.41
CA GLY A 222 -17.22 18.67 -8.27
C GLY A 222 -17.99 17.35 -8.20
N ALA A 223 -17.87 16.46 -9.20
CA ALA A 223 -18.52 15.13 -9.18
C ALA A 223 -17.93 14.14 -8.16
N GLY A 224 -16.92 14.54 -7.36
CA GLY A 224 -16.40 13.73 -6.27
C GLY A 224 -15.32 12.70 -6.66
N LYS A 225 -14.68 12.83 -7.82
CA LYS A 225 -13.64 11.91 -8.31
C LYS A 225 -12.54 11.63 -7.28
N THR A 226 -11.93 12.69 -6.72
CA THR A 226 -10.87 12.58 -5.71
C THR A 226 -11.38 11.92 -4.42
N HIS A 227 -12.63 12.19 -4.03
CA HIS A 227 -13.25 11.57 -2.86
C HIS A 227 -13.43 10.06 -3.10
N MET A 228 -13.98 9.68 -4.25
CA MET A 228 -14.10 8.27 -4.64
C MET A 228 -12.73 7.59 -4.69
N ALA A 229 -11.71 8.22 -5.31
CA ALA A 229 -10.36 7.67 -5.39
C ALA A 229 -9.78 7.36 -3.99
N ARG A 230 -9.92 8.29 -3.03
CA ARG A 230 -9.49 8.07 -1.63
C ARG A 230 -10.25 6.92 -0.99
N THR A 231 -11.57 6.88 -1.14
CA THR A 231 -12.39 5.79 -0.60
C THR A 231 -11.97 4.43 -1.17
N LEU A 232 -11.65 4.36 -2.47
CA LEU A 232 -11.15 3.14 -3.11
C LEU A 232 -9.78 2.75 -2.54
N ALA A 233 -8.87 3.70 -2.38
CA ALA A 233 -7.55 3.47 -1.82
C ALA A 233 -7.60 3.01 -0.35
N GLU A 234 -8.46 3.62 0.47
CA GLU A 234 -8.68 3.24 1.86
C GLU A 234 -9.23 1.82 2.00
N LYS A 235 -10.13 1.42 1.08
CA LYS A 235 -10.69 0.06 1.05
C LYS A 235 -9.69 -0.99 0.58
N ALA A 236 -8.67 -0.63 -0.21
CA ALA A 236 -7.57 -1.53 -0.52
C ALA A 236 -6.78 -1.95 0.72
N ASN A 237 -7.05 -1.29 1.88
CA ASN A 237 -6.48 -1.59 3.20
C ASN A 237 -4.94 -1.61 3.22
N GLN A 238 -4.34 -0.75 2.41
CA GLN A 238 -2.89 -0.55 2.32
C GLN A 238 -2.59 0.94 2.22
N PRO A 239 -1.37 1.39 2.62
CA PRO A 239 -0.97 2.79 2.46
C PRO A 239 -1.09 3.23 1.02
N TYR A 240 -1.57 4.45 0.80
CA TYR A 240 -1.63 5.02 -0.54
C TYR A 240 -0.85 6.33 -0.65
N PHE A 241 -0.26 6.54 -1.80
CA PHE A 241 0.36 7.78 -2.22
C PHE A 241 -0.61 8.58 -3.08
N MET A 242 -0.69 9.88 -2.83
CA MET A 242 -1.45 10.81 -3.65
C MET A 242 -0.52 11.81 -4.31
N ALA A 243 -0.50 11.85 -5.63
CA ALA A 243 0.32 12.77 -6.41
C ALA A 243 -0.09 14.22 -6.12
N GLY A 244 0.86 15.03 -5.66
CA GLY A 244 0.57 16.39 -5.20
C GLY A 244 1.03 17.51 -6.15
N SER A 245 1.77 17.22 -7.22
CA SER A 245 2.36 18.24 -8.09
C SER A 245 2.44 17.77 -9.53
N SER A 246 2.08 18.68 -10.45
CA SER A 246 2.26 18.45 -11.89
C SER A 246 3.71 18.50 -12.37
N ARG A 247 4.62 19.11 -11.58
CA ARG A 247 6.04 19.26 -11.98
C ARG A 247 6.93 18.14 -11.47
N ASP A 248 6.51 17.46 -10.41
CA ASP A 248 7.25 16.37 -9.78
C ASP A 248 6.26 15.43 -9.08
N THR A 249 5.56 14.67 -9.90
CA THR A 249 4.42 13.84 -9.50
C THR A 249 4.79 12.83 -8.42
N PHE A 250 6.01 12.27 -8.45
CA PHE A 250 6.44 11.20 -7.55
C PHE A 250 7.47 11.61 -6.49
N GLN A 251 7.71 12.92 -6.30
CA GLN A 251 8.75 13.40 -5.36
C GLN A 251 8.62 12.79 -3.96
N ASN A 252 7.40 12.76 -3.44
CA ASN A 252 7.12 12.30 -2.08
C ASN A 252 6.69 10.83 -1.99
N TYR A 253 6.78 10.07 -3.09
CA TYR A 253 6.50 8.65 -3.09
C TYR A 253 7.48 7.90 -2.18
N SER A 254 6.95 7.05 -1.31
CA SER A 254 7.70 6.35 -0.26
C SER A 254 7.51 4.83 -0.29
N GLY A 255 7.03 4.28 -1.41
CA GLY A 255 6.86 2.83 -1.60
C GLY A 255 5.44 2.34 -1.29
N GLU A 256 4.46 3.23 -1.33
CA GLU A 256 3.05 2.87 -1.16
C GLU A 256 2.57 1.98 -2.31
N HIS A 257 1.74 0.98 -2.01
CA HIS A 257 1.28 0.01 -2.99
C HIS A 257 0.02 0.44 -3.74
N THR A 258 -0.65 1.48 -3.27
CA THR A 258 -1.71 2.17 -4.00
C THR A 258 -1.26 3.57 -4.35
N ILE A 259 -1.46 3.97 -5.61
CA ILE A 259 -1.10 5.30 -6.11
C ILE A 259 -2.35 5.98 -6.65
N ILE A 260 -2.63 7.21 -6.20
CA ILE A 260 -3.66 8.08 -6.76
C ILE A 260 -2.95 9.15 -7.60
N LEU A 261 -3.15 9.11 -8.91
CA LEU A 261 -2.77 10.19 -9.83
C LEU A 261 -3.95 11.17 -9.94
N ASP A 262 -3.98 12.14 -9.02
CA ASP A 262 -5.12 13.04 -8.89
C ASP A 262 -5.06 14.19 -9.90
N GLU A 263 -6.22 14.53 -10.45
CA GLU A 263 -6.40 15.64 -11.41
C GLU A 263 -5.45 15.53 -12.63
N MET A 264 -5.27 14.31 -13.14
CA MET A 264 -4.43 14.09 -14.31
C MET A 264 -4.96 14.82 -15.54
N ARG A 265 -4.10 15.63 -16.12
CA ARG A 265 -4.37 16.37 -17.34
C ARG A 265 -3.39 15.99 -18.44
N PRO A 266 -3.79 16.06 -19.72
CA PRO A 266 -2.89 15.85 -20.83
C PRO A 266 -1.64 16.74 -20.72
N LYS A 267 -0.49 16.23 -21.18
CA LYS A 267 0.81 16.94 -21.21
C LYS A 267 1.45 17.26 -19.86
N VAL A 268 0.86 16.82 -18.75
CA VAL A 268 1.50 16.90 -17.41
C VAL A 268 2.68 15.95 -17.30
N MET A 269 2.58 14.81 -17.98
CA MET A 269 3.60 13.77 -18.04
C MET A 269 3.83 13.35 -19.49
N ALA A 270 5.02 12.90 -19.82
CA ALA A 270 5.28 12.30 -21.12
C ALA A 270 4.40 11.04 -21.29
N TYR A 271 3.78 10.89 -22.46
CA TYR A 271 2.84 9.79 -22.71
C TYR A 271 3.48 8.41 -22.51
N GLN A 272 4.71 8.25 -22.97
CA GLN A 272 5.47 7.01 -22.80
C GLN A 272 5.74 6.67 -21.32
N ASP A 273 5.96 7.69 -20.47
CA ASP A 273 6.11 7.47 -19.02
C ASP A 273 4.77 7.04 -18.41
N LEU A 274 3.67 7.68 -18.80
CA LEU A 274 2.33 7.27 -18.36
C LEU A 274 2.04 5.83 -18.77
N LEU A 275 2.29 5.45 -20.02
CA LEU A 275 2.08 4.07 -20.48
C LEU A 275 2.92 3.05 -19.71
N ARG A 276 4.17 3.38 -19.34
CA ARG A 276 5.03 2.51 -18.54
C ARG A 276 4.51 2.35 -17.12
N ILE A 277 4.04 3.45 -16.52
CA ILE A 277 3.52 3.46 -15.14
C ILE A 277 2.22 2.67 -15.05
N LEU A 278 1.35 2.76 -16.05
CA LEU A 278 0.05 2.08 -16.10
C LEU A 278 0.13 0.65 -16.67
N ASP A 279 1.31 0.15 -17.03
CA ASP A 279 1.44 -1.17 -17.64
C ASP A 279 1.03 -2.28 -16.67
N PRO A 280 0.06 -3.15 -17.00
CA PRO A 280 -0.36 -4.27 -16.15
C PRO A 280 0.78 -5.21 -15.75
N PHE A 281 1.83 -5.29 -16.58
CA PHE A 281 3.01 -6.10 -16.33
C PHE A 281 4.14 -5.35 -15.62
N SER A 282 3.93 -4.09 -15.23
CA SER A 282 4.92 -3.25 -14.53
C SER A 282 5.51 -3.90 -13.27
N ILE A 283 4.72 -4.74 -12.59
CA ILE A 283 5.19 -5.55 -11.46
C ILE A 283 6.32 -6.50 -11.88
N ARG A 284 6.27 -7.06 -13.09
CA ARG A 284 7.30 -8.00 -13.59
C ARG A 284 8.54 -7.29 -14.10
N THR A 285 8.34 -6.22 -14.85
CA THR A 285 9.44 -5.48 -15.50
C THR A 285 10.14 -4.53 -14.55
N GLY A 286 9.46 -4.05 -13.52
CA GLY A 286 9.89 -2.98 -12.66
C GLY A 286 9.79 -1.63 -13.38
N VAL A 287 9.12 -0.67 -12.76
CA VAL A 287 8.97 0.68 -13.33
C VAL A 287 9.58 1.69 -12.39
N ASN A 288 10.40 2.59 -12.96
CA ASN A 288 10.86 3.80 -12.30
C ASN A 288 10.05 4.98 -12.82
N ALA A 289 9.38 5.68 -11.90
CA ALA A 289 8.70 6.91 -12.21
C ALA A 289 9.67 8.09 -12.17
N PRO A 290 9.61 9.01 -13.14
CA PRO A 290 10.50 10.17 -13.16
C PRO A 290 10.23 11.06 -11.95
N ALA A 291 11.29 11.48 -11.28
CA ALA A 291 11.24 12.46 -10.20
C ALA A 291 12.48 13.37 -10.27
N ARG A 292 12.35 14.60 -9.76
CA ARG A 292 13.30 15.69 -9.98
C ARG A 292 14.76 15.37 -9.61
N TYR A 293 14.97 14.59 -8.56
CA TYR A 293 16.31 14.31 -8.04
C TYR A 293 16.77 12.87 -8.30
N THR A 294 15.86 11.93 -8.18
CA THR A 294 16.15 10.50 -8.36
C THR A 294 14.85 9.79 -8.68
N ASP A 295 14.83 9.05 -9.77
CA ASP A 295 13.69 8.25 -10.18
C ASP A 295 13.24 7.31 -9.06
N LYS A 296 11.94 7.17 -8.89
CA LYS A 296 11.31 6.36 -7.84
C LYS A 296 10.97 4.98 -8.37
N ALA A 297 11.52 3.94 -7.76
CA ALA A 297 11.09 2.58 -8.06
C ALA A 297 9.67 2.36 -7.52
N LEU A 298 8.72 2.12 -8.44
CA LEU A 298 7.33 1.91 -8.07
C LEU A 298 7.11 0.47 -7.59
N ALA A 299 6.31 0.34 -6.53
CA ALA A 299 5.89 -0.92 -5.92
C ALA A 299 4.37 -0.90 -5.73
N ALA A 300 3.62 -0.67 -6.81
CA ALA A 300 2.17 -0.54 -6.76
C ALA A 300 1.47 -1.71 -7.47
N ASP A 301 0.36 -2.16 -6.89
CA ASP A 301 -0.58 -3.11 -7.50
C ASP A 301 -1.94 -2.47 -7.83
N LEU A 302 -2.15 -1.24 -7.37
CA LEU A 302 -3.34 -0.44 -7.69
C LEU A 302 -2.94 0.99 -8.04
N ILE A 303 -3.34 1.47 -9.22
CA ILE A 303 -3.25 2.88 -9.60
C ILE A 303 -4.65 3.41 -9.90
N ILE A 304 -5.01 4.52 -9.28
CA ILE A 304 -6.27 5.21 -9.51
C ILE A 304 -5.97 6.56 -10.15
N VAL A 305 -6.42 6.75 -11.36
CA VAL A 305 -6.31 8.01 -12.09
C VAL A 305 -7.60 8.78 -11.94
N THR A 306 -7.54 10.05 -11.54
CA THR A 306 -8.69 10.96 -11.66
C THR A 306 -8.42 11.99 -12.75
N SER A 307 -9.39 12.25 -13.60
CA SER A 307 -9.28 13.19 -14.72
C SER A 307 -10.62 13.84 -15.03
N PRO A 308 -10.66 15.07 -15.55
CA PRO A 308 -11.88 15.59 -16.17
C PRO A 308 -12.20 14.92 -17.51
N TYR A 309 -11.24 14.19 -18.10
CA TYR A 309 -11.32 13.58 -19.42
C TYR A 309 -11.54 12.07 -19.33
N SER A 310 -12.37 11.50 -20.22
CA SER A 310 -12.33 10.07 -20.51
C SER A 310 -10.94 9.67 -21.00
N PRO A 311 -10.56 8.37 -20.95
CA PRO A 311 -9.26 7.94 -21.49
C PRO A 311 -9.03 8.37 -22.94
N TYR A 312 -10.07 8.32 -23.77
CA TYR A 312 -9.98 8.72 -25.17
C TYR A 312 -9.79 10.23 -25.35
N GLU A 313 -10.59 11.04 -24.66
CA GLU A 313 -10.42 12.49 -24.68
C GLU A 313 -9.06 12.91 -24.14
N PHE A 314 -8.57 12.22 -23.09
CA PHE A 314 -7.22 12.44 -22.56
C PHE A 314 -6.14 12.18 -23.61
N TRP A 315 -6.25 11.06 -24.34
CA TRP A 315 -5.33 10.73 -25.43
C TRP A 315 -5.40 11.76 -26.57
N LEU A 316 -6.59 12.15 -27.02
CA LEU A 316 -6.75 13.19 -28.04
C LEU A 316 -6.10 14.51 -27.63
N GLU A 317 -6.32 14.96 -26.41
CA GLU A 317 -5.75 16.21 -25.88
C GLU A 317 -4.23 16.10 -25.65
N GLN A 318 -3.71 14.91 -25.33
CA GLN A 318 -2.28 14.66 -25.17
C GLN A 318 -1.50 15.02 -26.44
N PHE A 319 -2.07 14.71 -27.61
CA PHE A 319 -1.45 14.91 -28.89
C PHE A 319 -1.98 16.11 -29.67
N SER A 320 -3.03 16.77 -29.18
CA SER A 320 -3.56 17.97 -29.80
C SER A 320 -2.51 19.12 -29.77
N THR A 321 -2.38 19.83 -30.86
CA THR A 321 -1.64 21.11 -30.94
C THR A 321 -2.60 22.24 -31.24
N LEU A 322 -2.37 23.38 -30.56
CA LEU A 322 -3.08 24.61 -30.88
C LEU A 322 -2.34 25.29 -32.04
N VAL A 323 -2.95 25.33 -33.20
CA VAL A 323 -2.43 26.04 -34.36
C VAL A 323 -3.14 27.39 -34.46
N LYS A 324 -2.37 28.47 -34.45
CA LYS A 324 -2.91 29.82 -34.68
C LYS A 324 -2.99 30.08 -36.19
N TYR A 325 -4.20 30.19 -36.69
CA TYR A 325 -4.46 30.66 -38.04
C TYR A 325 -5.20 32.01 -37.95
N ASN A 326 -4.59 33.08 -38.46
CA ASN A 326 -5.23 34.39 -38.68
C ASN A 326 -6.21 34.83 -37.58
N PHE A 327 -5.74 34.92 -36.33
CA PHE A 327 -6.50 35.29 -35.14
C PHE A 327 -7.46 34.23 -34.57
N ASP A 328 -7.74 33.12 -35.27
CA ASP A 328 -8.49 32.00 -34.71
C ASP A 328 -7.57 30.87 -34.23
N VAL A 329 -7.86 30.32 -33.04
CA VAL A 329 -7.14 29.18 -32.51
C VAL A 329 -7.97 27.93 -32.83
N GLN A 330 -7.49 27.12 -33.78
CA GLN A 330 -8.10 25.83 -34.09
C GLN A 330 -7.29 24.68 -33.50
N LYS A 331 -7.98 23.69 -32.96
CA LYS A 331 -7.36 22.42 -32.58
C LYS A 331 -7.04 21.62 -33.84
N ALA A 332 -5.77 21.32 -34.06
CA ALA A 332 -5.37 20.32 -35.04
C ALA A 332 -5.14 18.98 -34.29
N SER A 333 -5.89 17.96 -34.65
CA SER A 333 -5.58 16.59 -34.24
C SER A 333 -4.66 15.97 -35.27
N PHE A 334 -3.56 15.35 -34.83
CA PHE A 334 -2.70 14.59 -35.70
C PHE A 334 -3.25 13.19 -35.85
N ALA A 335 -3.71 12.86 -37.04
CA ALA A 335 -4.24 11.53 -37.37
C ALA A 335 -3.15 10.46 -37.50
N ASP A 336 -1.87 10.89 -37.64
CA ASP A 336 -0.75 9.96 -37.80
C ASP A 336 0.17 10.03 -36.58
N GLN A 337 -0.16 9.22 -35.57
CA GLN A 337 0.56 9.19 -34.32
C GLN A 337 1.48 7.98 -34.18
N GLY A 338 1.60 7.18 -35.24
CA GLY A 338 2.49 6.04 -35.30
C GLY A 338 2.15 4.99 -34.24
N GLU A 339 3.13 4.61 -33.43
CA GLU A 339 2.99 3.56 -32.40
C GLU A 339 2.24 4.01 -31.13
N ASP A 340 1.94 5.32 -30.98
CA ASP A 340 1.30 5.90 -29.79
C ASP A 340 -0.23 6.02 -29.95
N ASP A 341 -0.90 4.98 -30.41
CA ASP A 341 -2.35 4.94 -30.60
C ASP A 341 -3.13 4.86 -29.25
N PHE A 342 -4.44 5.05 -29.34
CA PHE A 342 -5.32 4.99 -28.16
C PHE A 342 -5.34 3.62 -27.51
N ASP A 343 -5.25 2.55 -28.27
CA ASP A 343 -5.26 1.17 -27.79
C ASP A 343 -4.13 0.91 -26.79
N GLN A 344 -3.01 1.62 -26.90
CA GLN A 344 -1.91 1.54 -25.95
C GLN A 344 -2.32 2.00 -24.55
N LEU A 345 -3.19 3.01 -24.44
CA LEU A 345 -3.72 3.47 -23.16
C LEU A 345 -4.88 2.58 -22.68
N ASP A 346 -5.84 2.33 -23.58
CA ASP A 346 -7.09 1.62 -23.25
C ASP A 346 -6.85 0.24 -22.65
N ARG A 347 -5.97 -0.56 -23.26
CA ARG A 347 -5.62 -1.92 -22.78
C ARG A 347 -4.94 -1.97 -21.42
N ARG A 348 -4.47 -0.81 -20.91
CA ARG A 348 -3.83 -0.70 -19.59
C ARG A 348 -4.83 -0.38 -18.48
N ILE A 349 -6.02 0.07 -18.87
CA ILE A 349 -7.06 0.47 -17.93
C ILE A 349 -7.97 -0.73 -17.67
N GLY A 350 -7.96 -1.22 -16.43
CA GLY A 350 -8.80 -2.36 -16.05
C GLY A 350 -10.26 -1.96 -15.82
N VAL A 351 -10.48 -0.74 -15.31
CA VAL A 351 -11.82 -0.24 -14.98
C VAL A 351 -11.92 1.25 -15.30
N THR A 352 -12.94 1.63 -16.04
CA THR A 352 -13.28 3.02 -16.34
C THR A 352 -14.60 3.38 -15.67
N ILE A 353 -14.63 4.48 -14.92
CA ILE A 353 -15.81 4.96 -14.21
C ILE A 353 -16.05 6.43 -14.54
N GLN A 354 -17.25 6.71 -15.02
CA GLN A 354 -17.75 8.07 -15.21
C GLN A 354 -18.51 8.52 -13.96
N LEU A 355 -18.16 9.71 -13.46
CA LEU A 355 -18.86 10.36 -12.36
C LEU A 355 -19.58 11.61 -12.88
N GLU A 356 -20.88 11.62 -12.72
CA GLU A 356 -21.75 12.81 -12.84
C GLU A 356 -22.12 13.31 -11.44
N GLN A 357 -22.80 14.45 -11.34
CA GLN A 357 -23.21 14.97 -10.02
C GLN A 357 -24.13 14.00 -9.26
N ASP A 358 -25.06 13.38 -9.97
CA ASP A 358 -26.09 12.54 -9.35
C ASP A 358 -25.79 11.04 -9.44
N PHE A 359 -24.97 10.61 -10.42
CA PHE A 359 -24.83 9.20 -10.75
C PHE A 359 -23.38 8.80 -11.10
N ILE A 360 -23.13 7.51 -10.92
CA ILE A 360 -21.89 6.85 -11.29
C ILE A 360 -22.21 5.74 -12.29
N TYR A 361 -21.36 5.61 -13.30
CA TYR A 361 -21.47 4.59 -14.34
C TYR A 361 -20.14 3.88 -14.53
N GLN A 362 -20.17 2.55 -14.56
CA GLN A 362 -19.04 1.79 -15.05
C GLN A 362 -19.10 1.78 -16.58
N MET A 363 -18.00 2.13 -17.20
CA MET A 363 -17.89 2.29 -18.64
C MET A 363 -16.97 1.23 -19.22
N LYS A 364 -17.25 0.77 -20.44
CA LYS A 364 -16.36 -0.09 -21.22
C LYS A 364 -16.10 0.56 -22.57
N SER A 365 -14.88 0.53 -23.04
CA SER A 365 -14.53 0.97 -24.39
C SER A 365 -15.21 0.06 -25.42
N ASN A 366 -15.76 0.66 -26.48
CA ASN A 366 -16.35 -0.09 -27.57
C ASN A 366 -15.26 -0.57 -28.53
N GLU A 367 -15.14 -1.87 -28.71
CA GLU A 367 -14.10 -2.48 -29.58
C GLU A 367 -14.28 -2.14 -31.08
N ARG A 368 -15.47 -1.73 -31.49
CA ARG A 368 -15.79 -1.40 -32.89
C ARG A 368 -15.69 0.07 -33.22
N GLU A 369 -15.87 0.94 -32.24
CA GLU A 369 -15.87 2.39 -32.40
C GLU A 369 -14.93 3.03 -31.42
N VAL A 370 -13.69 3.31 -31.88
CA VAL A 370 -12.65 3.92 -31.05
C VAL A 370 -13.14 5.23 -30.44
N GLY A 371 -13.01 5.35 -29.12
CA GLY A 371 -13.43 6.53 -28.37
C GLY A 371 -14.87 6.52 -27.89
N HIS A 372 -15.65 5.53 -28.25
CA HIS A 372 -16.99 5.36 -27.70
C HIS A 372 -16.98 4.42 -26.50
N TYR A 373 -17.72 4.80 -25.47
CA TYR A 373 -17.87 4.03 -24.22
C TYR A 373 -19.31 3.60 -24.02
N GLU A 374 -19.50 2.36 -23.64
CA GLU A 374 -20.80 1.79 -23.30
C GLU A 374 -20.95 1.67 -21.79
N ILE A 375 -22.15 1.91 -21.28
CA ILE A 375 -22.47 1.70 -19.87
C ILE A 375 -22.65 0.20 -19.64
N VAL A 376 -21.79 -0.38 -18.77
CA VAL A 376 -21.84 -1.82 -18.45
C VAL A 376 -22.54 -2.12 -17.13
N SER A 377 -22.70 -1.15 -16.25
CA SER A 377 -23.37 -1.32 -14.96
C SER A 377 -24.67 -0.56 -14.88
N MET A 378 -25.55 -1.00 -13.97
CA MET A 378 -26.71 -0.20 -13.61
C MET A 378 -26.26 1.13 -13.00
N ARG A 379 -26.98 2.19 -13.37
CA ARG A 379 -26.87 3.54 -12.83
C ARG A 379 -26.89 3.52 -11.30
N THR A 380 -25.83 3.98 -10.67
CA THR A 380 -25.69 4.02 -9.22
C THR A 380 -25.71 5.48 -8.74
N PRO A 381 -26.48 5.84 -7.67
CA PRO A 381 -26.40 7.17 -7.09
C PRO A 381 -24.98 7.54 -6.68
N ASN A 382 -24.61 8.80 -6.90
CA ASN A 382 -23.28 9.30 -6.57
C ASN A 382 -23.22 9.85 -5.12
N PRO A 383 -22.62 9.15 -4.15
CA PRO A 383 -22.48 9.64 -2.78
C PRO A 383 -21.29 10.59 -2.58
N TYR A 384 -20.47 10.80 -3.60
CA TYR A 384 -19.21 11.53 -3.50
C TYR A 384 -19.29 12.98 -3.95
N SER A 385 -20.38 13.40 -4.62
CA SER A 385 -20.54 14.77 -5.09
C SER A 385 -20.70 15.74 -3.91
N GLY A 386 -20.21 16.98 -4.05
CA GLY A 386 -20.19 17.98 -2.97
C GLY A 386 -21.56 18.43 -2.47
N GLN A 387 -22.64 18.03 -3.13
CA GLN A 387 -24.02 18.31 -2.71
C GLN A 387 -24.55 17.27 -1.70
N ASN A 388 -23.94 16.10 -1.64
CA ASN A 388 -24.32 15.01 -0.74
C ASN A 388 -23.18 14.77 0.25
N ASN A 389 -23.28 15.38 1.44
CA ASN A 389 -22.35 15.09 2.54
C ASN A 389 -22.71 13.70 3.10
N PRO A 390 -21.93 12.63 2.86
CA PRO A 390 -22.33 11.29 3.25
C PRO A 390 -22.11 11.10 4.75
N THR A 391 -23.14 11.34 5.54
CA THR A 391 -23.21 10.82 6.92
C THR A 391 -23.58 9.33 6.97
N SER A 392 -23.90 8.72 5.83
CA SER A 392 -24.10 7.29 5.68
C SER A 392 -23.66 6.87 4.28
N ALA A 393 -22.51 6.23 4.16
CA ALA A 393 -22.11 5.58 2.91
C ALA A 393 -23.11 4.47 2.58
N PRO A 394 -23.93 4.59 1.51
CA PRO A 394 -24.70 3.45 1.07
C PRO A 394 -23.73 2.40 0.54
N ASP A 395 -24.12 1.17 0.66
CA ASP A 395 -23.53 -0.12 0.32
C ASP A 395 -22.48 -0.09 -0.83
N SER A 396 -21.44 0.70 -0.66
CA SER A 396 -20.29 0.77 -1.56
C SER A 396 -19.55 -0.58 -1.63
N ALA A 397 -19.86 -1.53 -0.72
CA ALA A 397 -19.38 -2.90 -0.76
C ALA A 397 -19.87 -3.65 -2.01
N LYS A 398 -21.08 -3.39 -2.51
CA LYS A 398 -21.60 -4.06 -3.72
C LYS A 398 -20.93 -3.54 -5.00
N LEU A 399 -20.70 -2.24 -5.10
CA LEU A 399 -19.94 -1.67 -6.22
C LEU A 399 -18.51 -2.22 -6.23
N PHE A 400 -17.93 -2.38 -5.05
CA PHE A 400 -16.57 -2.92 -4.88
C PHE A 400 -16.47 -4.40 -5.25
N ALA A 401 -17.42 -5.21 -4.83
CA ALA A 401 -17.43 -6.63 -5.16
C ALA A 401 -17.49 -6.86 -6.68
N SER A 402 -18.18 -5.98 -7.42
CA SER A 402 -18.28 -6.08 -8.88
C SER A 402 -17.03 -5.55 -9.63
N LEU A 403 -16.19 -4.74 -8.99
CA LEU A 403 -14.97 -4.19 -9.60
C LEU A 403 -13.76 -5.12 -9.50
N PHE A 404 -13.81 -6.12 -8.61
CA PHE A 404 -12.71 -7.06 -8.33
C PHE A 404 -13.09 -8.54 -8.51
N THR A 405 -14.29 -8.83 -9.02
CA THR A 405 -14.71 -10.15 -9.51
C THR A 405 -14.50 -10.26 -11.01
#